data_d59f6fffe30347ac42f2486907ba2864
#
_entry.id   d59f6fffe30347ac42f2486907ba2864
#
_cell.length_a   1.000
_cell.length_b   1.000
_cell.length_c   1.000
_cell.angle_alpha   90.00
_cell.angle_beta   90.00
_cell.angle_gamma   90.00
#
_symmetry.space_group_name_H-M   'P 1'
#
loop_
_entity.id
_entity.type
_entity.pdbx_description
1 polymer ?
#
loop_
_entity_poly.entity_id
_entity_poly.type
_entity_poly.pdbx_seq_one_letter_code
_entity_poly.pdbx_strand_id
1 'polypeptide(L)'
;MTINEDAKKKIALLSQGLPHYTHLLSLYAFQRAASTDRSHVEIGDVRTAIDTALAKTQQSIISTYHRATNSPRENLYSQVLLSCALAQPDSLGYFSAVDVRKPLTILMNKPYEIPAFSQHLNAFCEFSRGPVLQRTGTARRFRFRFENPLMQPYVVMDGIRKGLINDDLKSSKS
;
A
#
# COMPACT_ATOMS: atom_id res chain seq x y z
N MET A 1 -6.41 25.76 -13.45
CA MET A 1 -5.58 24.55 -13.64
C MET A 1 -6.47 23.33 -13.67
N THR A 2 -6.29 22.44 -14.66
CA THR A 2 -7.10 21.24 -14.87
C THR A 2 -6.30 19.98 -14.53
N ILE A 3 -6.96 18.81 -14.50
CA ILE A 3 -6.30 17.52 -14.27
C ILE A 3 -6.80 16.50 -15.29
N ASN A 4 -5.88 15.75 -15.89
CA ASN A 4 -6.20 14.70 -16.85
C ASN A 4 -6.91 13.51 -16.19
N GLU A 5 -7.79 12.83 -16.92
CA GLU A 5 -8.57 11.70 -16.38
C GLU A 5 -7.68 10.55 -15.85
N ASP A 6 -6.56 10.25 -16.51
CA ASP A 6 -5.64 9.22 -16.05
C ASP A 6 -4.93 9.62 -14.75
N ALA A 7 -4.60 10.91 -14.58
CA ALA A 7 -4.06 11.44 -13.34
C ALA A 7 -5.09 11.36 -12.19
N LYS A 8 -6.36 11.70 -12.46
CA LYS A 8 -7.45 11.55 -11.47
C LYS A 8 -7.62 10.09 -11.04
N LYS A 9 -7.71 9.17 -12.00
CA LYS A 9 -7.82 7.73 -11.73
C LYS A 9 -6.65 7.23 -10.89
N LYS A 10 -5.43 7.68 -11.19
CA LYS A 10 -4.23 7.32 -10.45
C LYS A 10 -4.28 7.81 -9.01
N ILE A 11 -4.67 9.07 -8.77
CA ILE A 11 -4.83 9.61 -7.43
C ILE A 11 -5.90 8.81 -6.65
N ALA A 12 -7.05 8.56 -7.25
CA ALA A 12 -8.12 7.79 -6.61
C ALA A 12 -7.68 6.37 -6.24
N LEU A 13 -6.94 5.72 -7.13
CA LEU A 13 -6.41 4.38 -6.91
C LEU A 13 -5.38 4.36 -5.76
N LEU A 14 -4.42 5.28 -5.78
CA LEU A 14 -3.35 5.34 -4.77
C LEU A 14 -3.86 5.75 -3.39
N SER A 15 -4.78 6.71 -3.35
CA SER A 15 -5.37 7.19 -2.09
C SER A 15 -6.38 6.21 -1.48
N GLN A 16 -6.88 5.26 -2.29
CA GLN A 16 -7.93 4.32 -1.90
C GLN A 16 -9.17 5.02 -1.31
N GLY A 17 -9.47 6.21 -1.79
CA GLY A 17 -10.58 7.04 -1.33
C GLY A 17 -10.33 7.74 0.00
N LEU A 18 -9.14 7.64 0.60
CA LEU A 18 -8.81 8.33 1.85
C LEU A 18 -8.48 9.81 1.59
N PRO A 19 -9.25 10.76 2.19
CA PRO A 19 -9.10 12.19 1.92
C PRO A 19 -7.68 12.72 2.14
N HIS A 20 -6.98 12.21 3.15
CA HIS A 20 -5.60 12.60 3.47
C HIS A 20 -4.66 12.43 2.26
N TYR A 21 -4.61 11.23 1.68
CA TYR A 21 -3.73 10.97 0.53
C TYR A 21 -4.27 11.55 -0.78
N THR A 22 -5.58 11.62 -0.94
CA THR A 22 -6.19 12.34 -2.07
C THR A 22 -5.72 13.79 -2.09
N HIS A 23 -5.76 14.46 -0.94
CA HIS A 23 -5.30 15.84 -0.79
C HIS A 23 -3.79 15.98 -1.05
N LEU A 24 -2.96 15.17 -0.41
CA LEU A 24 -1.49 15.23 -0.59
C LEU A 24 -1.08 15.01 -2.03
N LEU A 25 -1.54 13.94 -2.66
CA LEU A 25 -1.19 13.61 -4.04
C LEU A 25 -1.65 14.69 -5.02
N SER A 26 -2.89 15.20 -4.83
CA SER A 26 -3.40 16.30 -5.65
C SER A 26 -2.55 17.55 -5.49
N LEU A 27 -2.30 17.99 -4.24
CA LEU A 27 -1.52 19.18 -3.95
C LEU A 27 -0.15 19.14 -4.61
N TYR A 28 0.61 18.07 -4.42
CA TYR A 28 1.97 17.98 -4.95
C TYR A 28 1.99 17.76 -6.46
N ALA A 29 1.01 17.09 -7.04
CA ALA A 29 0.89 16.98 -8.50
C ALA A 29 0.57 18.34 -9.14
N PHE A 30 -0.32 19.14 -8.54
CA PHE A 30 -0.59 20.51 -8.98
C PHE A 30 0.63 21.43 -8.83
N GLN A 31 1.35 21.36 -7.72
CA GLN A 31 2.58 22.12 -7.51
C GLN A 31 3.65 21.75 -8.54
N ARG A 32 3.78 20.48 -8.88
CA ARG A 32 4.72 20.03 -9.91
C ARG A 32 4.36 20.57 -11.29
N ALA A 33 3.10 20.49 -11.70
CA ALA A 33 2.65 21.06 -12.97
C ALA A 33 2.89 22.58 -13.04
N ALA A 34 2.56 23.29 -11.97
CA ALA A 34 2.79 24.72 -11.88
C ALA A 34 4.28 25.11 -11.96
N SER A 35 5.17 24.34 -11.32
CA SER A 35 6.62 24.58 -11.37
C SER A 35 7.24 24.36 -12.76
N THR A 36 6.48 23.78 -13.69
CA THR A 36 6.88 23.57 -15.08
C THR A 36 6.03 24.38 -16.06
N ASP A 37 5.39 25.46 -15.57
CA ASP A 37 4.55 26.40 -16.34
C ASP A 37 3.42 25.73 -17.13
N ARG A 38 2.91 24.60 -16.61
CA ARG A 38 1.76 23.90 -17.23
C ARG A 38 0.47 24.25 -16.51
N SER A 39 -0.60 24.35 -17.28
CA SER A 39 -1.95 24.62 -16.78
C SER A 39 -2.77 23.35 -16.49
N HIS A 40 -2.20 22.16 -16.70
CA HIS A 40 -2.84 20.87 -16.50
C HIS A 40 -1.90 19.87 -15.84
N VAL A 41 -2.47 19.01 -15.00
CA VAL A 41 -1.77 17.93 -14.30
C VAL A 41 -1.84 16.65 -15.12
N GLU A 42 -0.68 16.01 -15.31
CA GLU A 42 -0.51 14.75 -16.01
C GLU A 42 -0.16 13.62 -15.05
N ILE A 43 -0.21 12.39 -15.55
CA ILE A 43 0.13 11.19 -14.75
C ILE A 43 1.59 11.23 -14.23
N GLY A 44 2.51 11.83 -14.98
CA GLY A 44 3.90 12.03 -14.57
C GLY A 44 4.04 12.90 -13.31
N ASP A 45 3.17 13.90 -13.16
CA ASP A 45 3.16 14.77 -11.98
C ASP A 45 2.70 14.00 -10.74
N VAL A 46 1.73 13.10 -10.90
CA VAL A 46 1.26 12.21 -9.82
C VAL A 46 2.37 11.25 -9.38
N ARG A 47 3.15 10.73 -10.34
CA ARG A 47 4.31 9.88 -10.02
C ARG A 47 5.34 10.61 -9.17
N THR A 48 5.68 11.83 -9.54
CA THR A 48 6.60 12.67 -8.75
C THR A 48 6.01 13.04 -7.39
N ALA A 49 4.69 13.25 -7.33
CA ALA A 49 3.99 13.56 -6.08
C ALA A 49 4.05 12.43 -5.04
N ILE A 50 4.20 11.16 -5.46
CA ILE A 50 4.34 10.02 -4.54
C ILE A 50 5.50 10.21 -3.57
N ASP A 51 6.69 10.56 -4.07
CA ASP A 51 7.88 10.74 -3.24
C ASP A 51 7.67 11.83 -2.18
N THR A 52 7.07 12.94 -2.58
CA THR A 52 6.78 14.05 -1.66
C THR A 52 5.68 13.69 -0.66
N ALA A 53 4.63 13.00 -1.11
CA ALA A 53 3.56 12.54 -0.23
C ALA A 53 4.09 11.55 0.85
N LEU A 54 4.95 10.62 0.45
CA LEU A 54 5.60 9.69 1.39
C LEU A 54 6.48 10.42 2.41
N ALA A 55 7.28 11.41 1.95
CA ALA A 55 8.14 12.21 2.82
C ALA A 55 7.34 13.08 3.81
N LYS A 56 6.10 13.45 3.47
CA LYS A 56 5.18 14.24 4.32
C LYS A 56 4.21 13.40 5.12
N THR A 57 4.28 12.08 5.03
CA THR A 57 3.46 11.18 5.82
C THR A 57 3.78 11.32 7.30
N GLN A 58 2.77 11.09 8.15
CA GLN A 58 2.91 11.15 9.61
C GLN A 58 4.00 10.20 10.09
N GLN A 59 4.85 10.69 11.00
CA GLN A 59 5.98 9.93 11.55
C GLN A 59 5.53 8.61 12.19
N SER A 60 4.34 8.56 12.77
CA SER A 60 3.78 7.32 13.36
C SER A 60 3.54 6.22 12.31
N ILE A 61 3.12 6.58 11.09
CA ILE A 61 2.95 5.63 9.99
C ILE A 61 4.31 5.10 9.56
N ILE A 62 5.27 5.99 9.35
CA ILE A 62 6.63 5.64 8.94
C ILE A 62 7.29 4.70 9.97
N SER A 63 7.21 5.04 11.25
CA SER A 63 7.83 4.24 12.32
C SER A 63 7.17 2.87 12.49
N THR A 64 5.83 2.79 12.37
CA THR A 64 5.11 1.52 12.41
C THR A 64 5.46 0.64 11.21
N TYR A 65 5.54 1.21 10.01
CA TYR A 65 5.98 0.50 8.81
C TYR A 65 7.40 -0.09 8.98
N HIS A 66 8.35 0.71 9.45
CA HIS A 66 9.72 0.24 9.71
C HIS A 66 9.75 -0.87 10.76
N ARG A 67 8.99 -0.74 11.85
CA ARG A 67 8.90 -1.78 12.88
C ARG A 67 8.32 -3.08 12.31
N ALA A 68 7.32 -2.98 11.45
CA ALA A 68 6.69 -4.14 10.81
C ALA A 68 7.64 -4.87 9.86
N THR A 69 8.43 -4.13 9.07
CA THR A 69 9.19 -4.68 7.95
C THR A 69 10.67 -4.88 8.23
N ASN A 70 11.26 -4.15 9.18
CA ASN A 70 12.67 -4.26 9.49
C ASN A 70 13.02 -5.60 10.17
N SER A 71 14.05 -6.25 9.66
CA SER A 71 14.58 -7.49 10.23
C SER A 71 16.07 -7.61 9.92
N PRO A 72 16.91 -8.09 10.86
CA PRO A 72 18.35 -8.28 10.64
C PRO A 72 18.69 -9.41 9.68
N ARG A 73 17.72 -10.27 9.35
CA ARG A 73 17.87 -11.37 8.40
C ARG A 73 16.99 -11.13 7.20
N GLU A 74 17.41 -11.67 6.04
CA GLU A 74 16.56 -11.73 4.85
C GLU A 74 15.23 -12.42 5.18
N ASN A 75 14.12 -11.79 4.80
CA ASN A 75 12.78 -12.24 5.16
C ASN A 75 11.74 -11.70 4.19
N LEU A 76 10.49 -12.16 4.36
CA LEU A 76 9.36 -11.81 3.52
C LEU A 76 8.47 -10.70 4.10
N TYR A 77 8.83 -10.04 5.20
CA TYR A 77 7.93 -9.08 5.86
C TYR A 77 7.47 -7.96 4.93
N SER A 78 8.38 -7.33 4.20
CA SER A 78 8.02 -6.25 3.26
C SER A 78 7.09 -6.74 2.15
N GLN A 79 7.38 -7.90 1.57
CA GLN A 79 6.62 -8.49 0.47
C GLN A 79 5.23 -8.95 0.94
N VAL A 80 5.15 -9.57 2.11
CA VAL A 80 3.87 -10.01 2.69
C VAL A 80 3.03 -8.80 3.07
N LEU A 81 3.60 -7.75 3.67
CA LEU A 81 2.85 -6.54 4.02
C LEU A 81 2.35 -5.81 2.76
N LEU A 82 3.16 -5.72 1.70
CA LEU A 82 2.74 -5.18 0.42
C LEU A 82 1.61 -6.03 -0.19
N SER A 83 1.70 -7.35 -0.09
CA SER A 83 0.64 -8.25 -0.55
C SER A 83 -0.66 -8.10 0.24
N CYS A 84 -0.58 -7.81 1.55
CA CYS A 84 -1.75 -7.43 2.34
C CYS A 84 -2.40 -6.13 1.84
N ALA A 85 -1.58 -5.14 1.47
CA ALA A 85 -2.08 -3.87 0.95
C ALA A 85 -2.73 -3.99 -0.44
N LEU A 86 -2.34 -5.00 -1.22
CA LEU A 86 -2.88 -5.32 -2.54
C LEU A 86 -4.03 -6.34 -2.51
N ALA A 87 -4.26 -6.99 -1.37
CA ALA A 87 -5.35 -7.95 -1.22
C ALA A 87 -6.72 -7.26 -1.37
N GLN A 88 -7.70 -8.00 -1.87
CA GLN A 88 -9.09 -7.52 -2.01
C GLN A 88 -9.80 -7.59 -0.65
N PRO A 89 -10.09 -6.45 0.00
CA PRO A 89 -10.82 -6.48 1.26
C PRO A 89 -12.33 -6.61 1.02
N ASP A 90 -13.05 -7.03 2.06
CA ASP A 90 -14.50 -6.91 2.11
C ASP A 90 -14.95 -5.47 2.41
N SER A 91 -16.27 -5.27 2.55
CA SER A 91 -16.88 -3.96 2.84
C SER A 91 -16.41 -3.34 4.18
N LEU A 92 -15.88 -4.14 5.10
CA LEU A 92 -15.35 -3.71 6.39
C LEU A 92 -13.83 -3.58 6.42
N GLY A 93 -13.18 -3.76 5.26
CA GLY A 93 -11.73 -3.67 5.12
C GLY A 93 -10.96 -4.94 5.52
N TYR A 94 -11.66 -6.06 5.77
CA TYR A 94 -11.03 -7.33 6.14
C TYR A 94 -10.68 -8.16 4.92
N PHE A 95 -9.52 -8.81 4.98
CA PHE A 95 -9.04 -9.81 4.02
C PHE A 95 -8.57 -11.08 4.76
N SER A 96 -8.44 -12.16 4.04
CA SER A 96 -7.96 -13.44 4.54
C SER A 96 -6.55 -13.76 4.01
N ALA A 97 -5.90 -14.79 4.54
CA ALA A 97 -4.64 -15.28 4.01
C ALA A 97 -4.76 -15.75 2.54
N VAL A 98 -5.94 -16.22 2.14
CA VAL A 98 -6.20 -16.59 0.73
C VAL A 98 -6.12 -15.37 -0.18
N ASP A 99 -6.64 -14.22 0.26
CA ASP A 99 -6.62 -12.98 -0.52
C ASP A 99 -5.20 -12.42 -0.67
N VAL A 100 -4.32 -12.67 0.30
CA VAL A 100 -2.90 -12.27 0.28
C VAL A 100 -2.06 -13.16 -0.64
N ARG A 101 -2.42 -14.44 -0.79
CA ARG A 101 -1.63 -15.42 -1.56
C ARG A 101 -1.43 -15.02 -3.01
N LYS A 102 -2.49 -14.56 -3.69
CA LYS A 102 -2.42 -14.17 -5.12
C LYS A 102 -1.47 -12.99 -5.35
N PRO A 103 -1.60 -11.86 -4.66
CA PRO A 103 -0.63 -10.76 -4.77
C PRO A 103 0.81 -11.18 -4.45
N LEU A 104 1.01 -12.00 -3.42
CA LEU A 104 2.35 -12.47 -3.03
C LEU A 104 2.98 -13.34 -4.12
N THR A 105 2.20 -14.24 -4.72
CA THR A 105 2.66 -15.09 -5.85
C THR A 105 3.09 -14.24 -7.05
N ILE A 106 2.31 -13.21 -7.39
CA ILE A 106 2.63 -12.29 -8.48
C ILE A 106 3.91 -11.49 -8.15
N LEU A 107 3.97 -10.91 -6.96
CA LEU A 107 5.08 -10.08 -6.50
C LEU A 107 6.41 -10.85 -6.49
N MET A 108 6.38 -12.09 -6.06
CA MET A 108 7.57 -12.94 -5.91
C MET A 108 7.88 -13.79 -7.16
N ASN A 109 6.99 -13.75 -8.16
CA ASN A 109 7.07 -14.55 -9.37
C ASN A 109 7.28 -16.06 -9.09
N LYS A 110 6.69 -16.55 -8.01
CA LYS A 110 6.66 -17.98 -7.65
C LYS A 110 5.47 -18.28 -6.74
N PRO A 111 4.93 -19.51 -6.77
CA PRO A 111 3.80 -19.86 -5.91
C PRO A 111 4.20 -19.86 -4.43
N TYR A 112 3.30 -19.35 -3.59
CA TYR A 112 3.40 -19.41 -2.14
C TYR A 112 2.15 -20.07 -1.57
N GLU A 113 2.35 -21.04 -0.70
CA GLU A 113 1.28 -21.63 0.09
C GLU A 113 1.12 -20.86 1.42
N ILE A 114 -0.09 -20.85 1.95
CA ILE A 114 -0.43 -20.09 3.16
C ILE A 114 0.51 -20.37 4.34
N PRO A 115 0.90 -21.65 4.64
CA PRO A 115 1.82 -21.92 5.74
C PRO A 115 3.17 -21.20 5.63
N ALA A 116 3.63 -20.89 4.42
CA ALA A 116 4.91 -20.23 4.20
C ALA A 116 4.95 -18.76 4.64
N PHE A 117 3.78 -18.10 4.75
CA PHE A 117 3.71 -16.68 5.13
C PHE A 117 2.72 -16.40 6.29
N SER A 118 1.95 -17.37 6.74
CA SER A 118 0.97 -17.18 7.83
C SER A 118 1.61 -16.65 9.12
N GLN A 119 2.83 -17.07 9.42
CA GLN A 119 3.59 -16.55 10.56
C GLN A 119 3.83 -15.04 10.46
N HIS A 120 4.03 -14.49 9.25
CA HIS A 120 4.20 -13.05 9.03
C HIS A 120 2.91 -12.30 9.30
N LEU A 121 1.76 -12.84 8.85
CA LEU A 121 0.44 -12.25 9.13
C LEU A 121 0.17 -12.20 10.64
N ASN A 122 0.48 -13.25 11.37
CA ASN A 122 0.33 -13.29 12.82
C ASN A 122 1.29 -12.30 13.50
N ALA A 123 2.55 -12.25 13.07
CA ALA A 123 3.55 -11.33 13.62
C ALA A 123 3.15 -9.86 13.43
N PHE A 124 2.48 -9.49 12.33
CA PHE A 124 1.97 -8.14 12.11
C PHE A 124 0.88 -7.71 13.10
N CYS A 125 0.25 -8.66 13.78
CA CYS A 125 -0.73 -8.38 14.84
C CYS A 125 -0.09 -8.25 16.23
N GLU A 126 1.21 -8.55 16.36
CA GLU A 126 1.92 -8.49 17.63
C GLU A 126 2.50 -7.10 17.89
N PHE A 127 2.59 -6.73 19.17
CA PHE A 127 3.14 -5.44 19.59
C PHE A 127 4.58 -5.21 19.09
N SER A 128 5.38 -6.26 19.01
CA SER A 128 6.76 -6.22 18.52
C SER A 128 6.90 -5.75 17.07
N ARG A 129 5.83 -5.91 16.26
CA ARG A 129 5.76 -5.52 14.85
C ARG A 129 4.81 -4.35 14.57
N GLY A 130 4.32 -3.68 15.61
CA GLY A 130 3.48 -2.52 15.43
C GLY A 130 2.47 -2.33 16.54
N PRO A 131 1.33 -3.03 16.59
CA PRO A 131 0.75 -3.87 15.53
C PRO A 131 0.41 -3.06 14.27
N VAL A 132 0.61 -3.63 13.10
CA VAL A 132 0.23 -3.00 11.82
C VAL A 132 -1.08 -3.58 11.27
N LEU A 133 -1.40 -4.81 11.65
CA LEU A 133 -2.68 -5.46 11.36
C LEU A 133 -3.42 -5.79 12.65
N GLN A 134 -4.74 -5.79 12.60
CA GLN A 134 -5.61 -6.40 13.59
C GLN A 134 -6.20 -7.69 13.03
N ARG A 135 -6.48 -8.64 13.89
CA ARG A 135 -6.97 -9.96 13.57
C ARG A 135 -8.29 -10.24 14.27
N THR A 136 -9.22 -10.87 13.56
CA THR A 136 -10.49 -11.36 14.10
C THR A 136 -10.77 -12.80 13.65
N GLY A 137 -11.71 -13.47 14.30
CA GLY A 137 -12.09 -14.84 13.96
C GLY A 137 -11.29 -15.89 14.73
N THR A 138 -11.33 -17.13 14.26
CA THR A 138 -10.66 -18.29 14.86
C THR A 138 -9.43 -18.70 14.08
N ALA A 139 -8.54 -19.51 14.66
CA ALA A 139 -7.27 -19.92 14.09
C ALA A 139 -7.36 -20.49 12.65
N ARG A 140 -8.49 -21.10 12.28
CA ARG A 140 -8.72 -21.66 10.93
C ARG A 140 -9.37 -20.67 9.97
N ARG A 141 -9.88 -19.52 10.47
CA ARG A 141 -10.64 -18.52 9.71
C ARG A 141 -10.30 -17.10 10.15
N PHE A 142 -9.01 -16.84 10.38
CA PHE A 142 -8.57 -15.48 10.68
C PHE A 142 -8.82 -14.54 9.50
N ARG A 143 -9.29 -13.35 9.85
CA ARG A 143 -9.41 -12.22 8.95
C ARG A 143 -8.57 -11.07 9.51
N PHE A 144 -7.96 -10.33 8.62
CA PHE A 144 -7.02 -9.27 8.94
C PHE A 144 -7.47 -7.97 8.31
N ARG A 145 -7.18 -6.86 8.95
CA ARG A 145 -7.26 -5.54 8.32
C ARG A 145 -6.17 -4.65 8.89
N PHE A 146 -5.84 -3.58 8.18
CA PHE A 146 -4.88 -2.60 8.70
C PHE A 146 -5.42 -1.92 9.96
N GLU A 147 -4.59 -1.84 11.01
CA GLU A 147 -4.91 -1.15 12.26
C GLU A 147 -5.16 0.33 12.00
N ASN A 148 -4.31 0.97 11.21
CA ASN A 148 -4.49 2.32 10.73
C ASN A 148 -4.76 2.29 9.22
N PRO A 149 -5.94 2.76 8.76
CA PRO A 149 -6.28 2.78 7.33
C PRO A 149 -5.29 3.54 6.46
N LEU A 150 -4.58 4.54 7.01
CA LEU A 150 -3.56 5.31 6.28
C LEU A 150 -2.31 4.48 5.95
N MET A 151 -2.09 3.34 6.62
CA MET A 151 -0.96 2.45 6.35
C MET A 151 -1.05 1.80 4.97
N GLN A 152 -2.24 1.39 4.54
CA GLN A 152 -2.42 0.65 3.30
C GLN A 152 -1.97 1.46 2.06
N PRO A 153 -2.42 2.71 1.83
CA PRO A 153 -1.91 3.53 0.73
C PRO A 153 -0.41 3.81 0.83
N TYR A 154 0.10 4.03 2.04
CA TYR A 154 1.53 4.23 2.28
C TYR A 154 2.36 3.04 1.78
N VAL A 155 1.97 1.81 2.15
CA VAL A 155 2.66 0.58 1.74
C VAL A 155 2.64 0.40 0.21
N VAL A 156 1.51 0.69 -0.44
CA VAL A 156 1.39 0.60 -1.91
C VAL A 156 2.30 1.63 -2.59
N MET A 157 2.27 2.89 -2.15
CA MET A 157 3.11 3.94 -2.72
C MET A 157 4.61 3.67 -2.50
N ASP A 158 4.99 3.16 -1.32
CA ASP A 158 6.37 2.76 -1.04
C ASP A 158 6.81 1.58 -1.92
N GLY A 159 5.93 0.63 -2.17
CA GLY A 159 6.16 -0.46 -3.12
C GLY A 159 6.41 0.01 -4.56
N ILE A 160 5.67 1.02 -5.02
CA ILE A 160 5.88 1.67 -6.32
C ILE A 160 7.24 2.39 -6.33
N ARG A 161 7.52 3.19 -5.32
CA ARG A 161 8.79 3.92 -5.18
C ARG A 161 10.01 3.00 -5.24
N LYS A 162 9.91 1.83 -4.60
CA LYS A 162 10.96 0.81 -4.57
C LYS A 162 11.03 -0.05 -5.84
N GLY A 163 10.12 0.14 -6.80
CA GLY A 163 10.05 -0.65 -8.02
C GLY A 163 9.60 -2.10 -7.81
N LEU A 164 8.98 -2.41 -6.66
CA LEU A 164 8.48 -3.76 -6.36
C LEU A 164 7.19 -4.08 -7.11
N ILE A 165 6.40 -3.08 -7.44
CA ILE A 165 5.18 -3.17 -8.23
C ILE A 165 5.18 -2.11 -9.31
N ASN A 166 4.60 -2.44 -10.46
CA ASN A 166 4.47 -1.51 -11.55
C ASN A 166 3.49 -0.39 -11.19
N ASP A 167 3.77 0.79 -11.72
CA ASP A 167 2.95 1.97 -11.58
C ASP A 167 1.53 1.79 -12.18
N ASP A 168 1.41 0.90 -13.15
CA ASP A 168 0.13 0.45 -13.69
C ASP A 168 -0.47 -0.64 -12.80
N LEU A 169 -1.17 -0.24 -11.74
CA LEU A 169 -2.03 -1.11 -10.93
C LEU A 169 -3.25 -1.60 -11.75
N LYS A 170 -3.12 -1.65 -13.06
CA LYS A 170 -4.07 -2.28 -13.98
C LYS A 170 -3.81 -3.77 -13.97
N SER A 171 -4.74 -4.48 -13.47
CA SER A 171 -4.97 -5.89 -13.70
C SER A 171 -4.80 -6.85 -12.53
N SER A 172 -5.70 -6.71 -11.60
CA SER A 172 -6.24 -7.91 -10.99
C SER A 172 -7.77 -7.87 -10.95
N LYS A 173 -8.39 -7.22 -11.96
CA LYS A 173 -9.80 -7.41 -12.27
C LYS A 173 -9.89 -8.30 -13.50
N SER A 174 -9.78 -9.58 -13.32
CA SER A 174 -10.29 -10.66 -14.14
C SER A 174 -10.48 -11.88 -13.27
#